data_0acf5fe6d08c04e7080786ecb037f046
#
_entry.id   0acf5fe6d08c04e7080786ecb037f046
#
_cell.length_a   1.000
_cell.length_b   1.000
_cell.length_c   1.000
_cell.angle_alpha   90.00
_cell.angle_beta   90.00
_cell.angle_gamma   90.00
#
_symmetry.space_group_name_H-M   'P 1'
#
loop_
_entity.id
_entity.type
_entity.pdbx_description
1 polymer ?
#
loop_
_entity_poly.entity_id
_entity_poly.type
_entity_poly.pdbx_seq_one_letter_code
_entity_poly.pdbx_strand_id
1 'polypeptide(L)' 'YGGKLQKIKFRYKGGSIEAVLDRLPTAKILDKKDGVYTVSAEVFGEGINVWLRSQGENVEVVE' A
#
# COMPACT_ATOMS: atom_id res chain seq x y z
N TYR A 1 6.48 9.87 20.62
CA TYR A 1 5.61 10.37 19.60
C TYR A 1 6.24 10.04 18.26
N GLY A 2 5.69 10.47 17.21
CA GLY A 2 6.23 10.10 15.94
C GLY A 2 5.55 8.91 15.31
N GLY A 3 4.57 8.36 15.94
CA GLY A 3 3.83 7.24 15.42
C GLY A 3 4.51 5.91 15.66
N LYS A 4 3.74 4.88 15.51
CA LYS A 4 4.23 3.52 15.64
C LYS A 4 4.44 2.92 14.28
N LEU A 5 5.35 1.97 14.19
CA LEU A 5 5.51 1.19 12.98
C LEU A 5 4.26 0.33 12.82
N GLN A 6 3.61 0.49 11.69
CA GLN A 6 2.39 -0.27 11.39
C GLN A 6 2.61 -1.12 10.15
N LYS A 7 2.10 -2.33 10.21
CA LYS A 7 2.11 -3.19 9.04
C LYS A 7 0.73 -3.14 8.42
N ILE A 8 0.67 -2.76 7.16
CA ILE A 8 -0.60 -2.67 6.43
C ILE A 8 -0.58 -3.65 5.27
N LYS A 9 -1.77 -4.04 4.87
CA LYS A 9 -1.94 -4.90 3.72
C LYS A 9 -3.06 -4.31 2.86
N PHE A 10 -2.83 -4.21 1.58
CA PHE A 10 -3.83 -3.64 0.68
C PHE A 10 -3.72 -4.29 -0.69
N ARG A 11 -4.78 -4.14 -1.46
CA ARG A 11 -4.81 -4.59 -2.84
C ARG A 11 -4.72 -3.38 -3.73
N TYR A 12 -3.88 -3.47 -4.73
CA TYR A 12 -3.67 -2.41 -5.68
C TYR A 12 -4.12 -2.84 -7.06
N LYS A 13 -5.03 -2.08 -7.65
CA LYS A 13 -5.60 -2.38 -8.96
C LYS A 13 -5.09 -1.45 -10.06
N GLY A 14 -4.24 -0.51 -9.70
CA GLY A 14 -3.71 0.44 -10.65
C GLY A 14 -2.78 -0.20 -11.66
N GLY A 15 -2.46 0.52 -12.70
CA GLY A 15 -1.63 0.01 -13.76
C GLY A 15 -0.14 -0.01 -13.48
N SER A 16 0.32 0.67 -12.45
CA SER A 16 1.74 0.79 -12.19
C SER A 16 2.08 0.46 -10.75
N ILE A 17 2.36 -0.79 -10.49
CA ILE A 17 2.78 -1.22 -9.16
C ILE A 17 4.14 -0.63 -8.79
N GLU A 18 4.95 -0.30 -9.78
CA GLU A 18 6.24 0.29 -9.53
C GLU A 18 6.15 1.62 -8.81
N ALA A 19 5.12 2.41 -9.11
CA ALA A 19 4.89 3.68 -8.42
C ALA A 19 4.59 3.44 -6.94
N VAL A 20 3.87 2.37 -6.64
CA VAL A 20 3.57 2.00 -5.27
C VAL A 20 4.83 1.58 -4.53
N LEU A 21 5.64 0.73 -5.16
CA LEU A 21 6.88 0.26 -4.54
C LEU A 21 7.86 1.40 -4.34
N ASP A 22 7.88 2.35 -5.25
CA ASP A 22 8.74 3.51 -5.16
C ASP A 22 8.32 4.41 -3.99
N ARG A 23 7.03 4.56 -3.80
CA ARG A 23 6.48 5.37 -2.71
C ARG A 23 6.64 4.70 -1.35
N LEU A 24 6.54 3.38 -1.32
CA LEU A 24 6.60 2.60 -0.09
C LEU A 24 7.79 1.65 -0.13
N PRO A 25 8.97 2.11 0.29
CA PRO A 25 10.20 1.30 0.18
C PRO A 25 10.13 -0.05 0.91
N THR A 26 9.29 -0.15 1.92
CA THR A 26 9.14 -1.40 2.66
C THR A 26 8.09 -2.32 2.06
N ALA A 27 7.44 -1.89 0.98
CA ALA A 27 6.36 -2.65 0.38
C ALA A 27 6.87 -3.95 -0.24
N LYS A 28 6.08 -5.00 -0.08
CA LYS A 28 6.37 -6.30 -0.66
C LYS A 28 5.13 -6.81 -1.34
N ILE A 29 5.29 -7.34 -2.53
CA ILE A 29 4.18 -7.95 -3.26
C ILE A 29 4.00 -9.36 -2.71
N LEU A 30 2.84 -9.62 -2.12
CA LEU A 30 2.53 -10.93 -1.57
C LEU A 30 1.89 -11.84 -2.60
N ASP A 31 1.09 -11.25 -3.48
CA ASP A 31 0.37 -12.02 -4.48
C ASP A 31 -0.02 -11.12 -5.64
N LYS A 32 -0.25 -11.74 -6.78
CA LYS A 32 -0.74 -11.04 -7.95
C LYS A 32 -1.76 -11.94 -8.62
N LYS A 33 -2.97 -11.43 -8.80
CA LYS A 33 -4.02 -12.21 -9.43
C LYS A 33 -4.92 -11.28 -10.24
N ASP A 34 -5.11 -11.62 -11.51
CA ASP A 34 -5.99 -10.86 -12.41
C ASP A 34 -5.68 -9.37 -12.44
N GLY A 35 -4.41 -9.03 -12.43
CA GLY A 35 -3.99 -7.64 -12.47
C GLY A 35 -4.08 -6.92 -11.14
N VAL A 36 -4.45 -7.63 -10.09
CA VAL A 36 -4.53 -7.06 -8.75
C VAL A 36 -3.35 -7.55 -7.94
N TYR A 37 -2.65 -6.62 -7.33
CA TYR A 37 -1.51 -6.94 -6.48
C TYR A 37 -1.91 -6.84 -5.01
N THR A 38 -1.56 -7.85 -4.24
CA THR A 38 -1.69 -7.79 -2.78
C THR A 38 -0.34 -7.38 -2.23
N VAL A 39 -0.30 -6.24 -1.57
CA VAL A 39 0.94 -5.64 -1.11
C VAL A 39 0.92 -5.47 0.40
N SER A 40 2.04 -5.77 1.03
CA SER A 40 2.24 -5.54 2.45
C SER A 40 3.34 -4.51 2.62
N ALA A 41 3.14 -3.57 3.53
CA ALA A 41 4.13 -2.54 3.79
C ALA A 41 4.17 -2.19 5.26
N GLU A 42 5.33 -1.73 5.72
CA GLU A 42 5.49 -1.23 7.07
C GLU A 42 5.65 0.28 6.99
N VAL A 43 4.83 0.98 7.71
CA VAL A 43 4.79 2.44 7.65
C VAL A 43 4.72 3.03 9.04
N PHE A 44 5.14 4.28 9.17
CA PHE A 44 5.06 5.01 10.43
C PHE A 44 3.93 6.01 10.39
N GLY A 45 3.21 6.11 11.49
CA GLY A 45 2.23 7.14 11.67
C GLY A 45 1.04 7.03 10.74
N GLU A 46 0.37 8.14 10.53
CA GLU A 46 -0.87 8.18 9.77
C GLU A 46 -0.73 8.76 8.36
N GLY A 47 0.46 9.15 7.98
CA GLY A 47 0.67 9.70 6.65
C GLY A 47 0.25 8.77 5.54
N ILE A 48 0.32 7.47 5.80
CA ILE A 48 -0.09 6.48 4.81
C ILE A 48 -1.57 6.57 4.47
N ASN A 49 -2.39 6.99 5.41
CA ASN A 49 -3.83 7.11 5.16
C ASN A 49 -4.13 8.16 4.11
N VAL A 50 -3.36 9.23 4.11
CA VAL A 50 -3.52 10.28 3.12
C VAL A 50 -3.18 9.74 1.73
N TRP A 51 -2.09 9.00 1.65
CA TRP A 51 -1.67 8.41 0.39
C TRP A 51 -2.69 7.41 -0.12
N LEU A 52 -3.20 6.56 0.78
CA LEU A 52 -4.19 5.55 0.40
C LEU A 52 -5.46 6.19 -0.14
N ARG A 53 -5.89 7.28 0.48
CA ARG A 53 -7.06 8.00 0.01
C ARG A 53 -6.85 8.63 -1.36
N SER A 54 -5.63 9.08 -1.62
CA SER A 54 -5.32 9.70 -2.89
C SER A 54 -5.37 8.70 -4.05
N GLN A 55 -5.25 7.40 -3.75
CA GLN A 55 -5.34 6.37 -4.77
C GLN A 55 -6.79 6.05 -5.15
N GLY A 56 -7.74 6.46 -4.33
CA GLY A 56 -9.15 6.25 -4.62
C GLY A 56 -9.50 4.78 -4.73
N GLU A 57 -10.14 4.41 -5.82
CA GLU A 57 -10.62 3.05 -6.02
C GLU A 57 -9.51 2.07 -6.39
N ASN A 58 -8.33 2.58 -6.69
CA ASN A 58 -7.22 1.72 -7.08
C ASN A 58 -6.64 0.92 -5.93
N VAL A 59 -6.91 1.35 -4.71
CA VAL A 59 -6.37 0.69 -3.52
C VAL A 59 -7.51 0.30 -2.58
N GLU A 60 -7.46 -0.94 -2.12
CA GLU A 60 -8.41 -1.43 -1.14
C GLU A 60 -7.64 -1.98 0.04
N VAL A 61 -7.79 -1.35 1.19
CA VAL A 61 -7.11 -1.81 2.40
C VAL A 61 -7.77 -3.09 2.90
N VAL A 62 -6.96 -4.12 3.07
CA VAL A 62 -7.44 -5.42 3.50
C VAL A 62 -7.31 -5.56 5.01
N GLU A 63 -6.31 -4.91 5.57
CA GLU A 63 -6.06 -5.06 7.00
C GLU A 63 -5.42 -3.84 7.59
#